data_29064bac094b908084c5a05a07422879
#
_entry.id   29064bac094b908084c5a05a07422879
#
_cell.length_a   1.000
_cell.length_b   1.000
_cell.length_c   1.000
_cell.angle_alpha   90.00
_cell.angle_beta   90.00
_cell.angle_gamma   90.00
#
_symmetry.space_group_name_H-M   'P 1'
#
loop_
_entity.id
_entity.type
_entity.pdbx_description
1 polymer ?
#
loop_
_entity_poly.entity_id
_entity_poly.type
_entity_poly.pdbx_seq_one_letter_code
_entity_poly.pdbx_strand_id
1 'polypeptide(L)'
;DYFFVIVPLEYRSAGSPPASWFVHDLMAAMKLPYYVGLLSAAGLHGASHQQPQELQVVTDRPVRPLRAGRVRLRFFVKKLVDRVPVVDMKTPTGVMRVSTAEATAVDLVRYPKAAGQLGNVATVLSQLIPVLDGRRLAAAAAQAGDVRVIQRLGYLLDQVGARRIAAL
;
A
#
# COMPACT_ATOMS: atom_id res chain seq x y z
N ASP A 1 -24.93 -4.88 -8.00
CA ASP A 1 -24.48 -5.90 -7.04
C ASP A 1 -24.27 -5.25 -5.67
N TYR A 2 -24.70 -5.93 -4.60
CA TYR A 2 -24.55 -5.46 -3.23
C TYR A 2 -23.52 -6.33 -2.52
N PHE A 3 -22.65 -5.70 -1.74
CA PHE A 3 -21.70 -6.36 -0.84
C PHE A 3 -22.08 -6.01 0.60
N PHE A 4 -22.36 -7.02 1.42
CA PHE A 4 -22.74 -6.84 2.80
C PHE A 4 -21.56 -7.14 3.72
N VAL A 5 -21.22 -6.20 4.59
CA VAL A 5 -20.21 -6.39 5.64
C VAL A 5 -20.94 -6.80 6.91
N ILE A 6 -20.63 -8.00 7.40
CA ILE A 6 -21.15 -8.45 8.71
C ILE A 6 -20.37 -7.69 9.79
N VAL A 7 -21.10 -6.97 10.65
CA VAL A 7 -20.53 -6.19 11.74
C VAL A 7 -20.63 -6.96 13.06
N PRO A 8 -19.51 -7.50 13.60
CA PRO A 8 -19.49 -8.12 14.91
C PRO A 8 -19.93 -7.15 16.02
N LEU A 9 -20.40 -7.69 17.14
CA LEU A 9 -20.95 -6.90 18.25
C LEU A 9 -19.97 -5.83 18.76
N GLU A 10 -18.68 -6.15 18.85
CA GLU A 10 -17.60 -5.28 19.28
C GLU A 10 -17.36 -4.07 18.37
N TYR A 11 -17.78 -4.15 17.09
CA TYR A 11 -17.62 -3.07 16.11
C TYR A 11 -18.92 -2.32 15.81
N ARG A 12 -20.02 -2.59 16.52
CA ARG A 12 -21.31 -1.91 16.26
C ARG A 12 -21.23 -0.40 16.41
N SER A 13 -20.50 0.10 17.40
CA SER A 13 -20.30 1.54 17.60
C SER A 13 -19.46 2.20 16.51
N ALA A 14 -18.59 1.44 15.83
CA ALA A 14 -17.80 1.88 14.69
C ALA A 14 -18.57 1.77 13.36
N GLY A 15 -19.64 0.98 13.32
CA GLY A 15 -20.46 0.72 12.14
C GLY A 15 -19.82 -0.18 11.10
N SER A 16 -18.61 -0.69 11.36
CA SER A 16 -17.86 -1.59 10.46
C SER A 16 -16.71 -2.25 11.22
N PRO A 17 -16.35 -3.51 10.91
CA PRO A 17 -15.08 -4.08 11.32
C PRO A 17 -13.92 -3.39 10.59
N PRO A 18 -12.65 -3.61 10.99
CA PRO A 18 -11.48 -3.11 10.27
C PRO A 18 -11.52 -3.51 8.79
N ALA A 19 -11.07 -2.61 7.91
CA ALA A 19 -11.08 -2.86 6.46
C ALA A 19 -10.29 -4.10 6.06
N SER A 20 -9.22 -4.42 6.79
CA SER A 20 -8.41 -5.63 6.60
C SER A 20 -9.20 -6.94 6.69
N TRP A 21 -10.36 -6.93 7.35
CA TRP A 21 -11.18 -8.12 7.51
C TRP A 21 -12.02 -8.45 6.27
N PHE A 22 -12.35 -7.47 5.45
CA PHE A 22 -13.28 -7.66 4.33
C PHE A 22 -12.75 -7.18 2.97
N VAL A 23 -11.59 -6.52 2.92
CA VAL A 23 -11.09 -5.96 1.65
C VAL A 23 -10.83 -7.06 0.61
N HIS A 24 -10.37 -8.24 1.01
CA HIS A 24 -10.11 -9.35 0.10
C HIS A 24 -11.41 -9.83 -0.55
N ASP A 25 -12.43 -10.09 0.25
CA ASP A 25 -13.73 -10.57 -0.22
C ASP A 25 -14.44 -9.50 -1.05
N LEU A 26 -14.33 -8.23 -0.64
CA LEU A 26 -14.84 -7.10 -1.40
C LEU A 26 -14.24 -7.06 -2.81
N MET A 27 -12.91 -7.14 -2.91
CA MET A 27 -12.22 -7.07 -4.21
C MET A 27 -12.48 -8.32 -5.06
N ALA A 28 -12.61 -9.50 -4.44
CA ALA A 28 -13.02 -10.73 -5.10
C ALA A 28 -14.46 -10.62 -5.65
N ALA A 29 -15.40 -10.09 -4.88
CA ALA A 29 -16.78 -9.84 -5.33
C ALA A 29 -16.84 -8.84 -6.49
N MET A 30 -15.98 -7.83 -6.49
CA MET A 30 -15.82 -6.87 -7.60
C MET A 30 -15.09 -7.46 -8.81
N LYS A 31 -14.50 -8.65 -8.70
CA LYS A 31 -13.65 -9.30 -9.70
C LYS A 31 -12.48 -8.41 -10.14
N LEU A 32 -11.85 -7.75 -9.17
CA LEU A 32 -10.73 -6.84 -9.40
C LEU A 32 -9.45 -7.35 -8.75
N PRO A 33 -8.33 -7.38 -9.48
CA PRO A 33 -7.03 -7.60 -8.89
C PRO A 33 -6.70 -6.42 -7.96
N TYR A 34 -6.05 -6.71 -6.84
CA TYR A 34 -5.71 -5.67 -5.87
C TYR A 34 -4.51 -6.02 -5.01
N TYR A 35 -3.98 -5.01 -4.37
CA TYR A 35 -3.18 -5.10 -3.15
C TYR A 35 -3.37 -3.85 -2.30
N VAL A 36 -3.16 -3.99 -0.99
CA VAL A 36 -3.03 -2.86 -0.08
C VAL A 36 -1.64 -2.26 -0.28
N GLY A 37 -1.57 -0.97 -0.55
CA GLY A 37 -0.34 -0.28 -0.92
C GLY A 37 -0.13 1.03 -0.15
N LEU A 38 0.85 1.81 -0.61
CA LEU A 38 1.13 3.17 -0.16
C LEU A 38 1.33 3.26 1.36
N LEU A 39 0.77 4.28 2.02
CA LEU A 39 0.91 4.49 3.47
C LEU A 39 0.30 3.35 4.29
N SER A 40 -0.76 2.71 3.78
CA SER A 40 -1.38 1.56 4.46
C SER A 40 -0.42 0.37 4.51
N ALA A 41 0.24 0.05 3.40
CA ALA A 41 1.26 -0.99 3.38
C ALA A 41 2.51 -0.59 4.18
N ALA A 42 2.94 0.66 4.07
CA ALA A 42 4.06 1.17 4.86
C ALA A 42 3.81 1.01 6.37
N GLY A 43 2.60 1.33 6.83
CA GLY A 43 2.21 1.11 8.22
C GLY A 43 2.27 -0.36 8.65
N LEU A 44 1.83 -1.28 7.78
CA LEU A 44 1.91 -2.72 8.01
C LEU A 44 3.36 -3.25 8.04
N HIS A 45 4.27 -2.60 7.32
CA HIS A 45 5.72 -2.88 7.38
C HIS A 45 6.46 -2.14 8.51
N GLY A 46 5.71 -1.48 9.41
CA GLY A 46 6.29 -0.80 10.59
C GLY A 46 6.83 0.61 10.31
N ALA A 47 6.61 1.16 9.12
CA ALA A 47 7.18 2.45 8.71
C ALA A 47 6.30 3.67 9.02
N SER A 48 5.13 3.52 9.57
CA SER A 48 4.23 4.63 9.88
C SER A 48 3.81 4.60 11.35
N HIS A 49 4.05 5.69 12.07
CA HIS A 49 3.54 5.88 13.43
C HIS A 49 2.05 6.28 13.44
N GLN A 50 1.50 6.68 12.31
CA GLN A 50 0.09 7.02 12.16
C GLN A 50 -0.59 5.97 11.27
N GLN A 51 -1.51 5.22 11.84
CA GLN A 51 -2.40 4.38 11.03
C GLN A 51 -3.23 5.30 10.15
N PRO A 52 -3.14 5.20 8.82
CA PRO A 52 -3.96 6.01 7.94
C PRO A 52 -5.44 5.75 8.24
N GLN A 53 -6.23 6.83 8.35
CA GLN A 53 -7.68 6.74 8.59
C GLN A 53 -8.44 6.08 7.42
N GLU A 54 -7.75 5.81 6.34
CA GLU A 54 -8.28 5.14 5.15
C GLU A 54 -7.36 4.01 4.72
N LEU A 55 -7.94 2.89 4.29
CA LEU A 55 -7.18 1.82 3.66
C LEU A 55 -6.93 2.17 2.19
N GLN A 56 -5.65 2.24 1.80
CA GLN A 56 -5.23 2.55 0.44
C GLN A 56 -5.05 1.26 -0.36
N VAL A 57 -5.89 1.10 -1.36
CA VAL A 57 -5.96 -0.10 -2.21
C VAL A 57 -5.55 0.26 -3.63
N VAL A 58 -4.66 -0.52 -4.22
CA VAL A 58 -4.25 -0.36 -5.61
C VAL A 58 -4.93 -1.44 -6.45
N THR A 59 -5.49 -1.05 -7.59
CA THR A 59 -6.22 -1.94 -8.52
C THR A 59 -5.99 -1.51 -9.97
N ASP A 60 -6.47 -2.29 -10.94
CA ASP A 60 -6.22 -2.08 -12.38
C ASP A 60 -7.13 -1.04 -13.04
N ARG A 61 -8.23 -0.66 -12.39
CA ARG A 61 -9.22 0.27 -12.92
C ARG A 61 -9.78 1.23 -11.87
N PRO A 62 -10.38 2.35 -12.28
CA PRO A 62 -10.96 3.31 -11.37
C PRO A 62 -12.10 2.71 -10.54
N VAL A 63 -12.02 2.86 -9.23
CA VAL A 63 -13.08 2.55 -8.28
C VAL A 63 -13.35 3.78 -7.44
N ARG A 64 -14.62 4.09 -7.21
CA ARG A 64 -15.00 5.20 -6.31
C ARG A 64 -14.61 4.85 -4.87
N PRO A 65 -14.16 5.84 -4.08
CA PRO A 65 -13.90 5.61 -2.67
C PRO A 65 -15.13 5.02 -1.97
N LEU A 66 -14.91 4.03 -1.12
CA LEU A 66 -15.96 3.38 -0.36
C LEU A 66 -15.86 3.77 1.12
N ARG A 67 -17.03 3.81 1.76
CA ARG A 67 -17.14 4.05 3.19
C ARG A 67 -18.09 3.04 3.81
N ALA A 68 -17.62 2.39 4.87
CA ALA A 68 -18.42 1.51 5.71
C ALA A 68 -18.23 1.93 7.17
N GLY A 69 -19.26 2.54 7.77
CA GLY A 69 -19.14 3.15 9.09
C GLY A 69 -18.00 4.19 9.15
N ARG A 70 -17.04 3.97 10.05
CA ARG A 70 -15.84 4.81 10.20
C ARG A 70 -14.71 4.44 9.24
N VAL A 71 -14.77 3.27 8.63
CA VAL A 71 -13.75 2.78 7.70
C VAL A 71 -13.91 3.45 6.35
N ARG A 72 -12.80 3.85 5.75
CA ARG A 72 -12.71 4.39 4.40
C ARG A 72 -11.74 3.56 3.58
N LEU A 73 -12.12 3.24 2.35
CA LEU A 73 -11.24 2.64 1.36
C LEU A 73 -11.04 3.65 0.21
N ARG A 74 -9.79 3.89 -0.13
CA ARG A 74 -9.41 4.73 -1.25
C ARG A 74 -8.64 3.91 -2.28
N PHE A 75 -9.05 4.05 -3.54
CA PHE A 75 -8.49 3.25 -4.61
C PHE A 75 -7.56 4.08 -5.49
N PHE A 76 -6.47 3.43 -5.90
CA PHE A 76 -5.47 3.98 -6.81
C PHE A 76 -5.31 3.06 -8.01
N VAL A 77 -5.13 3.65 -9.19
CA VAL A 77 -5.06 2.88 -10.43
C VAL A 77 -3.62 2.66 -10.83
N LYS A 78 -3.27 1.39 -11.09
CA LYS A 78 -1.97 1.00 -11.62
C LYS A 78 -2.15 -0.10 -12.66
N LYS A 79 -1.51 0.04 -13.81
CA LYS A 79 -1.45 -1.04 -14.80
C LYS A 79 -0.62 -2.20 -14.25
N LEU A 80 -0.93 -3.42 -14.68
CA LEU A 80 -0.17 -4.63 -14.33
C LEU A 80 -0.08 -4.88 -12.81
N VAL A 81 -1.17 -4.66 -12.09
CA VAL A 81 -1.30 -4.91 -10.64
C VAL A 81 -0.84 -6.32 -10.27
N ASP A 82 -1.17 -7.33 -11.09
CA ASP A 82 -0.81 -8.72 -10.85
C ASP A 82 0.69 -9.01 -10.91
N ARG A 83 1.48 -8.12 -11.49
CA ARG A 83 2.95 -8.25 -11.55
C ARG A 83 3.65 -7.65 -10.33
N VAL A 84 2.95 -6.88 -9.51
CA VAL A 84 3.57 -6.25 -8.33
C VAL A 84 3.85 -7.31 -7.27
N PRO A 85 5.08 -7.35 -6.71
CA PRO A 85 5.39 -8.25 -5.62
C PRO A 85 4.50 -7.97 -4.39
N VAL A 86 3.80 -9.00 -3.93
CA VAL A 86 2.89 -8.93 -2.78
C VAL A 86 3.19 -10.02 -1.78
N VAL A 87 2.74 -9.80 -0.55
CA VAL A 87 2.71 -10.79 0.54
C VAL A 87 1.28 -10.94 1.03
N ASP A 88 0.89 -12.15 1.37
CA ASP A 88 -0.39 -12.44 1.99
C ASP A 88 -0.26 -12.29 3.51
N MET A 89 -0.93 -11.29 4.07
CA MET A 89 -0.98 -11.07 5.52
C MET A 89 -2.25 -11.72 6.09
N LYS A 90 -2.09 -12.52 7.14
CA LYS A 90 -3.22 -13.14 7.85
C LYS A 90 -4.06 -12.07 8.54
N THR A 91 -5.37 -12.23 8.46
CA THR A 91 -6.37 -11.44 9.16
C THR A 91 -7.29 -12.36 9.93
N PRO A 92 -8.10 -11.87 10.87
CA PRO A 92 -9.08 -12.71 11.59
C PRO A 92 -10.09 -13.43 10.70
N THR A 93 -10.33 -12.92 9.49
CA THR A 93 -11.32 -13.45 8.54
C THR A 93 -10.71 -14.13 7.31
N GLY A 94 -9.36 -14.18 7.22
CA GLY A 94 -8.70 -14.78 6.06
C GLY A 94 -7.34 -14.16 5.78
N VAL A 95 -7.14 -13.67 4.57
CA VAL A 95 -5.89 -13.04 4.14
C VAL A 95 -6.15 -11.68 3.50
N MET A 96 -5.13 -10.83 3.52
CA MET A 96 -5.11 -9.55 2.82
C MET A 96 -3.82 -9.46 2.02
N ARG A 97 -3.91 -9.16 0.73
CA ARG A 97 -2.75 -8.98 -0.14
C ARG A 97 -2.15 -7.59 0.08
N VAL A 98 -0.87 -7.54 0.39
CA VAL A 98 -0.15 -6.30 0.69
C VAL A 98 1.09 -6.22 -0.20
N SER A 99 1.42 -5.06 -0.76
CA SER A 99 2.69 -4.88 -1.49
C SER A 99 3.88 -5.17 -0.56
N THR A 100 4.95 -5.78 -1.09
CA THR A 100 6.20 -5.91 -0.34
C THR A 100 6.73 -4.54 0.08
N ALA A 101 7.63 -4.47 1.04
CA ALA A 101 8.23 -3.21 1.48
C ALA A 101 8.87 -2.46 0.30
N GLU A 102 9.52 -3.17 -0.60
CA GLU A 102 10.18 -2.60 -1.79
C GLU A 102 9.17 -2.08 -2.81
N ALA A 103 8.12 -2.84 -3.12
CA ALA A 103 7.05 -2.38 -3.99
C ALA A 103 6.30 -1.18 -3.39
N THR A 104 6.12 -1.18 -2.05
CA THR A 104 5.55 -0.04 -1.31
C THR A 104 6.42 1.20 -1.47
N ALA A 105 7.74 1.09 -1.32
CA ALA A 105 8.67 2.20 -1.50
C ALA A 105 8.55 2.82 -2.92
N VAL A 106 8.47 1.99 -3.95
CA VAL A 106 8.27 2.43 -5.34
C VAL A 106 6.93 3.16 -5.51
N ASP A 107 5.85 2.61 -4.94
CA ASP A 107 4.51 3.19 -5.07
C ASP A 107 4.36 4.52 -4.31
N LEU A 108 4.99 4.67 -3.14
CA LEU A 108 5.03 5.95 -2.41
C LEU A 108 5.62 7.06 -3.26
N VAL A 109 6.69 6.77 -3.99
CA VAL A 109 7.35 7.73 -4.89
C VAL A 109 6.51 8.00 -6.15
N ARG A 110 5.77 7.00 -6.63
CA ARG A 110 4.87 7.14 -7.80
C ARG A 110 3.65 8.00 -7.48
N TYR A 111 3.10 7.89 -6.27
CA TYR A 111 1.89 8.60 -5.84
C TYR A 111 2.15 9.57 -4.67
N PRO A 112 3.06 10.55 -4.82
CA PRO A 112 3.48 11.38 -3.70
C PRO A 112 2.32 12.17 -3.06
N LYS A 113 1.34 12.61 -3.85
CA LYS A 113 0.15 13.29 -3.33
C LYS A 113 -0.69 12.40 -2.40
N ALA A 114 -0.75 11.10 -2.69
CA ALA A 114 -1.46 10.13 -1.86
C ALA A 114 -0.69 9.77 -0.59
N ALA A 115 0.61 10.00 -0.60
CA ALA A 115 1.53 9.73 0.50
C ALA A 115 1.91 10.99 1.32
N GLY A 116 1.15 12.08 1.22
CA GLY A 116 1.41 13.30 1.98
C GLY A 116 2.56 14.17 1.45
N GLN A 117 2.79 14.13 0.12
CA GLN A 117 3.85 14.84 -0.59
C GLN A 117 5.25 14.22 -0.39
N LEU A 118 6.24 14.71 -1.15
CA LEU A 118 7.59 14.14 -1.18
C LEU A 118 8.32 14.20 0.19
N GLY A 119 8.05 15.22 0.99
CA GLY A 119 8.64 15.32 2.33
C GLY A 119 8.19 14.16 3.24
N ASN A 120 6.89 13.84 3.23
CA ASN A 120 6.40 12.68 3.98
C ASN A 120 6.88 11.36 3.39
N VAL A 121 6.97 11.26 2.06
CA VAL A 121 7.55 10.08 1.39
C VAL A 121 8.99 9.82 1.87
N ALA A 122 9.83 10.86 1.95
CA ALA A 122 11.19 10.72 2.47
C ALA A 122 11.21 10.21 3.91
N THR A 123 10.33 10.73 4.77
CA THR A 123 10.20 10.27 6.16
C THR A 123 9.78 8.80 6.23
N VAL A 124 8.78 8.40 5.46
CA VAL A 124 8.30 7.01 5.43
C VAL A 124 9.38 6.08 4.86
N LEU A 125 10.09 6.49 3.80
CA LEU A 125 11.22 5.73 3.25
C LEU A 125 12.31 5.50 4.29
N SER A 126 12.67 6.52 5.08
CA SER A 126 13.68 6.37 6.15
C SER A 126 13.27 5.31 7.18
N GLN A 127 11.98 5.19 7.46
CA GLN A 127 11.44 4.18 8.37
C GLN A 127 11.40 2.77 7.74
N LEU A 128 11.28 2.66 6.41
CA LEU A 128 11.28 1.39 5.69
C LEU A 128 12.71 0.82 5.51
N ILE A 129 13.77 1.64 5.59
CA ILE A 129 15.17 1.21 5.38
C ILE A 129 15.50 -0.11 6.08
N PRO A 130 15.15 -0.33 7.37
CA PRO A 130 15.53 -1.55 8.09
C PRO A 130 14.94 -2.84 7.50
N VAL A 131 13.86 -2.75 6.73
CA VAL A 131 13.15 -3.89 6.15
C VAL A 131 13.31 -4.00 4.64
N LEU A 132 14.00 -3.04 4.00
CA LEU A 132 14.26 -3.04 2.56
C LEU A 132 15.47 -3.91 2.22
N ASP A 133 15.31 -4.76 1.21
CA ASP A 133 16.41 -5.42 0.51
C ASP A 133 16.73 -4.68 -0.78
N GLY A 134 18.00 -4.28 -0.98
CA GLY A 134 18.42 -3.47 -2.12
C GLY A 134 18.20 -4.16 -3.45
N ARG A 135 18.48 -5.46 -3.57
CA ARG A 135 18.29 -6.21 -4.82
C ARG A 135 16.80 -6.30 -5.19
N ARG A 136 15.95 -6.60 -4.21
CA ARG A 136 14.50 -6.63 -4.41
C ARG A 136 13.96 -5.25 -4.75
N LEU A 137 14.51 -4.20 -4.13
CA LEU A 137 14.12 -2.83 -4.43
C LEU A 137 14.48 -2.46 -5.88
N ALA A 138 15.70 -2.79 -6.32
CA ALA A 138 16.12 -2.58 -7.70
C ALA A 138 15.22 -3.34 -8.69
N ALA A 139 14.88 -4.60 -8.39
CA ALA A 139 13.97 -5.40 -9.20
C ALA A 139 12.55 -4.78 -9.26
N ALA A 140 12.00 -4.36 -8.12
CA ALA A 140 10.69 -3.71 -8.05
C ALA A 140 10.67 -2.38 -8.81
N ALA A 141 11.73 -1.59 -8.71
CA ALA A 141 11.88 -0.32 -9.42
C ALA A 141 11.99 -0.55 -10.94
N ALA A 142 12.80 -1.52 -11.38
CA ALA A 142 12.92 -1.90 -12.79
C ALA A 142 11.57 -2.39 -13.36
N GLN A 143 10.85 -3.21 -12.61
CA GLN A 143 9.52 -3.71 -13.00
C GLN A 143 8.49 -2.59 -13.12
N ALA A 144 8.62 -1.53 -12.32
CA ALA A 144 7.75 -0.36 -12.41
C ALA A 144 7.91 0.40 -13.74
N GLY A 145 9.06 0.27 -14.41
CA GLY A 145 9.31 0.75 -15.78
C GLY A 145 9.22 2.28 -15.97
N ASP A 146 9.29 3.05 -14.91
CA ASP A 146 9.17 4.51 -14.94
C ASP A 146 10.46 5.16 -14.45
N VAL A 147 11.25 5.63 -15.41
CA VAL A 147 12.56 6.26 -15.14
C VAL A 147 12.47 7.43 -14.15
N ARG A 148 11.40 8.22 -14.21
CA ARG A 148 11.20 9.35 -13.27
C ARG A 148 11.00 8.88 -11.84
N VAL A 149 10.27 7.77 -11.66
CA VAL A 149 10.08 7.15 -10.35
C VAL A 149 11.38 6.59 -9.83
N ILE A 150 12.16 5.89 -10.68
CA ILE A 150 13.46 5.31 -10.32
C ILE A 150 14.44 6.41 -9.89
N GLN A 151 14.60 7.46 -10.68
CA GLN A 151 15.48 8.59 -10.36
C GLN A 151 15.09 9.29 -9.06
N ARG A 152 13.79 9.51 -8.87
CA ARG A 152 13.28 10.14 -7.65
C ARG A 152 13.47 9.25 -6.43
N LEU A 153 13.27 7.94 -6.57
CA LEU A 153 13.51 6.98 -5.49
C LEU A 153 14.98 6.99 -5.09
N GLY A 154 15.91 6.89 -6.06
CA GLY A 154 17.35 6.98 -5.80
C GLY A 154 17.73 8.25 -5.07
N TYR A 155 17.26 9.41 -5.57
CA TYR A 155 17.50 10.70 -4.92
C TYR A 155 17.00 10.73 -3.45
N LEU A 156 15.77 10.27 -3.21
CA LEU A 156 15.21 10.26 -1.85
C LEU A 156 15.96 9.31 -0.92
N LEU A 157 16.38 8.14 -1.41
CA LEU A 157 17.20 7.20 -0.64
C LEU A 157 18.57 7.80 -0.27
N ASP A 158 19.20 8.55 -1.18
CA ASP A 158 20.43 9.27 -0.88
C ASP A 158 20.23 10.32 0.21
N GLN A 159 19.14 11.07 0.14
CA GLN A 159 18.79 12.11 1.14
C GLN A 159 18.54 11.53 2.55
N VAL A 160 17.98 10.34 2.63
CA VAL A 160 17.72 9.67 3.93
C VAL A 160 18.89 8.78 4.40
N GLY A 161 20.05 8.86 3.74
CA GLY A 161 21.27 8.17 4.15
C GLY A 161 21.33 6.69 3.76
N ALA A 162 20.46 6.23 2.87
CA ALA A 162 20.36 4.82 2.45
C ALA A 162 21.24 4.51 1.21
N ARG A 163 22.41 5.11 1.07
CA ARG A 163 23.29 4.99 -0.12
C ARG A 163 23.62 3.54 -0.50
N ARG A 164 23.77 2.65 0.48
CA ARG A 164 24.04 1.23 0.20
C ARG A 164 22.88 0.52 -0.50
N ILE A 165 21.66 1.02 -0.32
CA ILE A 165 20.45 0.50 -0.98
C ILE A 165 20.24 1.17 -2.33
N ALA A 166 20.64 2.44 -2.46
CA ALA A 166 20.49 3.22 -3.69
C ALA A 166 21.54 2.87 -4.77
N ALA A 167 22.68 2.30 -4.38
CA ALA A 167 23.80 1.97 -5.29
C ALA A 167 23.66 0.64 -6.04
N LEU A 168 22.51 -0.01 -5.99
CA LEU A 168 22.15 -1.25 -6.68
C LEU A 168 21.24 -0.97 -7.86
#